data_0c52c9043a069140634db4b6628b15bf
#
_entry.id   0c52c9043a069140634db4b6628b15bf
#
_cell.length_a   1.000
_cell.length_b   1.000
_cell.length_c   1.000
_cell.angle_alpha   90.00
_cell.angle_beta   90.00
_cell.angle_gamma   90.00
#
_symmetry.space_group_name_H-M   'P 1'
#
loop_
_entity.id
_entity.type
_entity.pdbx_description
1 polymer ?
#
loop_
_entity_poly.entity_id
_entity_poly.type
_entity_poly.pdbx_seq_one_letter_code
_entity_poly.pdbx_strand_id
1 'polypeptide(L)'
;MWSAVELREIRVFVTLAEELHFGRTAERLELTSSRVSQTLRELELKLGGQLLSRTSRRAVLTPLGERFLAQVKPPFEELTGVLERTHAATGGLEGALRLGLLAANSGGPHLTAIVEAFERRHPECEVVMTEIFFTDPLGPLRRGEIDLLAARLPIEHADLVVGPVLATEPMVLAVAGDHSLAERDEVSIEEVADYPVAPITDEPKELIDAVMPRRTPAGRQIHRLPRRPKTPHEVTALIARGRIVHPTVPSFAEYYGQPGIKYVPISDMPPLRSGLLWRRRTSDARLREFVRLTREVLAASRRSDVRR
;
A
#
# COMPACT_ATOMS: atom_id res chain seq x y z
N MET A 1 5.59 38.86 -14.35
CA MET A 1 5.13 37.81 -15.27
C MET A 1 4.78 36.50 -14.55
N TRP A 2 5.64 35.97 -13.67
CA TRP A 2 5.35 34.78 -12.83
C TRP A 2 4.23 34.98 -11.80
N SER A 3 3.94 36.20 -11.36
CA SER A 3 2.86 36.54 -10.43
C SER A 3 1.44 36.28 -10.97
N ALA A 4 1.30 35.91 -12.23
CA ALA A 4 0.03 35.55 -12.85
C ALA A 4 -0.24 34.03 -12.92
N VAL A 5 0.67 33.18 -12.41
CA VAL A 5 0.47 31.72 -12.36
C VAL A 5 -0.45 31.38 -11.20
N GLU A 6 -1.51 30.63 -11.49
CA GLU A 6 -2.50 30.20 -10.50
C GLU A 6 -2.23 28.75 -10.01
N LEU A 7 -2.55 28.47 -8.76
CA LEU A 7 -2.44 27.11 -8.20
C LEU A 7 -3.20 26.06 -9.00
N ARG A 8 -4.31 26.45 -9.61
CA ARG A 8 -5.11 25.58 -10.50
C ARG A 8 -4.30 25.14 -11.73
N GLU A 9 -3.51 26.01 -12.30
CA GLU A 9 -2.68 25.68 -13.46
C GLU A 9 -1.57 24.70 -13.10
N ILE A 10 -0.96 24.89 -11.93
CA ILE A 10 0.04 23.97 -11.39
C ILE A 10 -0.60 22.61 -11.13
N ARG A 11 -1.79 22.56 -10.50
CA ARG A 11 -2.52 21.33 -10.26
C ARG A 11 -2.80 20.54 -11.53
N VAL A 12 -3.30 21.22 -12.57
CA VAL A 12 -3.56 20.62 -13.89
C VAL A 12 -2.29 20.06 -14.49
N PHE A 13 -1.19 20.80 -14.45
CA PHE A 13 0.09 20.34 -15.00
C PHE A 13 0.65 19.14 -14.24
N VAL A 14 0.69 19.18 -12.91
CA VAL A 14 1.19 18.06 -12.07
C VAL A 14 0.38 16.81 -12.31
N THR A 15 -0.96 16.90 -12.29
CA THR A 15 -1.84 15.75 -12.54
C THR A 15 -1.67 15.22 -13.97
N LEU A 16 -1.54 16.09 -14.97
CA LEU A 16 -1.33 15.67 -16.35
C LEU A 16 0.05 15.02 -16.56
N ALA A 17 1.07 15.46 -15.85
CA ALA A 17 2.40 14.86 -15.86
C ALA A 17 2.42 13.45 -15.25
N GLU A 18 1.55 13.17 -14.29
CA GLU A 18 1.36 11.83 -13.69
C GLU A 18 0.57 10.90 -14.61
N GLU A 19 -0.55 11.39 -15.17
CA GLU A 19 -1.44 10.59 -15.99
C GLU A 19 -0.95 10.37 -17.43
N LEU A 20 -0.17 11.32 -17.95
CA LEU A 20 0.26 11.40 -19.35
C LEU A 20 -0.89 11.22 -20.35
N HIS A 21 -2.12 11.58 -19.92
CA HIS A 21 -3.35 11.37 -20.68
C HIS A 21 -4.43 12.43 -20.34
N PHE A 22 -4.79 13.29 -21.30
CA PHE A 22 -5.73 14.39 -21.08
C PHE A 22 -7.11 13.96 -20.57
N GLY A 23 -7.65 12.84 -21.07
CA GLY A 23 -8.94 12.30 -20.63
C GLY A 23 -8.93 11.87 -19.17
N ARG A 24 -7.98 11.04 -18.76
CA ARG A 24 -7.83 10.62 -17.36
C ARG A 24 -7.57 11.79 -16.42
N THR A 25 -6.76 12.76 -16.84
CA THR A 25 -6.55 14.00 -16.07
C THR A 25 -7.85 14.77 -15.89
N ALA A 26 -8.66 14.85 -16.94
CA ALA A 26 -9.95 15.54 -16.91
C ALA A 26 -10.93 14.84 -15.93
N GLU A 27 -11.04 13.51 -15.99
CA GLU A 27 -11.83 12.70 -15.05
C GLU A 27 -11.35 12.90 -13.61
N ARG A 28 -10.05 12.78 -13.36
CA ARG A 28 -9.46 12.93 -12.01
C ARG A 28 -9.65 14.34 -11.41
N LEU A 29 -9.73 15.37 -12.25
CA LEU A 29 -9.89 16.76 -11.82
C LEU A 29 -11.33 17.28 -11.94
N GLU A 30 -12.27 16.45 -12.35
CA GLU A 30 -13.67 16.82 -12.62
C GLU A 30 -13.77 17.97 -13.62
N LEU A 31 -12.94 17.93 -14.67
CA LEU A 31 -12.88 18.91 -15.74
C LEU A 31 -13.19 18.27 -17.09
N THR A 32 -13.35 19.09 -18.12
CA THR A 32 -13.34 18.60 -19.51
C THR A 32 -11.90 18.54 -20.06
N SER A 33 -11.63 17.61 -20.99
CA SER A 33 -10.32 17.53 -21.65
C SER A 33 -9.94 18.82 -22.37
N SER A 34 -10.93 19.57 -22.89
CA SER A 34 -10.72 20.89 -23.47
C SER A 34 -10.21 21.89 -22.43
N ARG A 35 -10.79 21.87 -21.21
CA ARG A 35 -10.37 22.76 -20.12
C ARG A 35 -8.97 22.43 -19.63
N VAL A 36 -8.63 21.14 -19.45
CA VAL A 36 -7.27 20.71 -19.14
C VAL A 36 -6.26 21.21 -20.16
N SER A 37 -6.59 21.06 -21.46
CA SER A 37 -5.74 21.52 -22.55
C SER A 37 -5.56 23.04 -22.59
N GLN A 38 -6.62 23.80 -22.31
CA GLN A 38 -6.58 25.26 -22.25
C GLN A 38 -5.73 25.74 -21.07
N THR A 39 -5.97 25.19 -19.88
CA THR A 39 -5.23 25.56 -18.66
C THR A 39 -3.73 25.28 -18.79
N LEU A 40 -3.37 24.13 -19.41
CA LEU A 40 -1.95 23.85 -19.71
C LEU A 40 -1.34 24.89 -20.64
N ARG A 41 -2.04 25.27 -21.72
CA ARG A 41 -1.53 26.31 -22.66
C ARG A 41 -1.34 27.65 -21.96
N GLU A 42 -2.25 28.05 -21.09
CA GLU A 42 -2.16 29.29 -20.31
C GLU A 42 -0.91 29.27 -19.43
N LEU A 43 -0.63 28.15 -18.76
CA LEU A 43 0.60 27.97 -17.97
C LEU A 43 1.86 28.03 -18.84
N GLU A 44 1.89 27.31 -19.96
CA GLU A 44 3.02 27.30 -20.91
C GLU A 44 3.33 28.69 -21.46
N LEU A 45 2.30 29.47 -21.78
CA LEU A 45 2.46 30.88 -22.22
C LEU A 45 3.05 31.75 -21.11
N LYS A 46 2.61 31.61 -19.88
CA LYS A 46 3.11 32.35 -18.72
C LYS A 46 4.57 32.01 -18.39
N LEU A 47 4.94 30.74 -18.58
CA LEU A 47 6.31 30.26 -18.34
C LEU A 47 7.26 30.47 -19.54
N GLY A 48 6.70 30.80 -20.72
CA GLY A 48 7.48 31.06 -21.93
C GLY A 48 8.04 29.82 -22.61
N GLY A 49 7.43 28.62 -22.35
CA GLY A 49 7.91 27.39 -22.97
C GLY A 49 6.94 26.21 -22.82
N GLN A 50 7.03 25.26 -23.73
CA GLN A 50 6.21 24.05 -23.70
C GLN A 50 6.71 23.08 -22.65
N LEU A 51 5.79 22.64 -21.78
CA LEU A 51 6.03 21.63 -20.73
C LEU A 51 5.70 20.23 -21.20
N LEU A 52 4.71 20.07 -22.11
CA LEU A 52 4.37 18.81 -22.74
C LEU A 52 4.42 18.90 -24.27
N SER A 53 4.98 17.89 -24.90
CA SER A 53 4.86 17.67 -26.34
C SER A 53 3.64 16.76 -26.60
N ARG A 54 2.89 17.09 -27.67
CA ARG A 54 1.73 16.33 -28.11
C ARG A 54 2.13 15.45 -29.29
N THR A 55 2.08 14.14 -29.12
CA THR A 55 1.93 13.25 -30.26
C THR A 55 0.45 12.86 -30.38
N SER A 56 0.00 12.42 -31.53
CA SER A 56 -1.42 12.10 -31.81
C SER A 56 -2.00 11.01 -30.88
N ARG A 57 -1.18 10.40 -30.02
CA ARG A 57 -1.58 9.29 -29.15
C ARG A 57 -1.10 9.36 -27.69
N ARG A 58 -0.15 10.26 -27.32
CA ARG A 58 0.39 10.37 -25.93
C ARG A 58 0.87 11.78 -25.62
N ALA A 59 0.71 12.19 -24.37
CA ALA A 59 1.37 13.33 -23.80
C ALA A 59 2.75 12.88 -23.29
N VAL A 60 3.82 13.63 -23.58
CA VAL A 60 5.19 13.35 -23.11
C VAL A 60 5.75 14.65 -22.55
N LEU A 61 6.37 14.61 -21.39
CA LEU A 61 7.06 15.79 -20.84
C LEU A 61 8.22 16.21 -21.74
N THR A 62 8.38 17.52 -21.89
CA THR A 62 9.58 18.08 -22.50
C THR A 62 10.71 18.12 -21.45
N PRO A 63 11.99 18.30 -21.82
CA PRO A 63 13.07 18.53 -20.85
C PRO A 63 12.82 19.72 -19.92
N LEU A 64 12.08 20.74 -20.39
CA LEU A 64 11.62 21.86 -19.56
C LEU A 64 10.53 21.38 -18.59
N GLY A 65 9.56 20.58 -19.07
CA GLY A 65 8.50 20.01 -18.26
C GLY A 65 9.01 19.09 -17.13
N GLU A 66 10.00 18.25 -17.44
CA GLU A 66 10.63 17.39 -16.42
C GLU A 66 11.31 18.19 -15.32
N ARG A 67 12.12 19.20 -15.69
CA ARG A 67 12.76 20.08 -14.72
C ARG A 67 11.75 20.88 -13.90
N PHE A 68 10.72 21.42 -14.56
CA PHE A 68 9.67 22.16 -13.88
C PHE A 68 8.88 21.28 -12.92
N LEU A 69 8.51 20.05 -13.33
CA LEU A 69 7.83 19.08 -12.48
C LEU A 69 8.65 18.75 -11.22
N ALA A 70 9.93 18.46 -11.38
CA ALA A 70 10.81 18.12 -10.27
C ALA A 70 10.92 19.27 -9.23
N GLN A 71 10.83 20.52 -9.69
CA GLN A 71 10.92 21.70 -8.83
C GLN A 71 9.57 22.14 -8.25
N VAL A 72 8.48 22.03 -9.02
CA VAL A 72 7.16 22.55 -8.60
C VAL A 72 6.35 21.56 -7.78
N LYS A 73 6.50 20.25 -8.03
CA LYS A 73 5.70 19.23 -7.35
C LYS A 73 5.91 19.23 -5.83
N PRO A 74 7.14 19.22 -5.26
CA PRO A 74 7.31 19.21 -3.81
C PRO A 74 6.70 20.41 -3.09
N PRO A 75 6.95 21.69 -3.50
CA PRO A 75 6.33 22.83 -2.83
C PRO A 75 4.82 22.92 -3.07
N PHE A 76 4.30 22.42 -4.20
CA PHE A 76 2.87 22.36 -4.44
C PHE A 76 2.18 21.37 -3.50
N GLU A 77 2.76 20.19 -3.29
CA GLU A 77 2.27 19.20 -2.32
C GLU A 77 2.33 19.75 -0.89
N GLU A 78 3.38 20.47 -0.54
CA GLU A 78 3.51 21.10 0.78
C GLU A 78 2.43 22.18 1.01
N LEU A 79 2.21 23.05 0.03
CA LEU A 79 1.17 24.10 0.09
C LEU A 79 -0.23 23.48 0.16
N THR A 80 -0.52 22.47 -0.65
CA THR A 80 -1.80 21.76 -0.61
C THR A 80 -2.02 21.16 0.79
N GLY A 81 -1.01 20.53 1.37
CA GLY A 81 -1.05 20.02 2.73
C GLY A 81 -1.29 21.11 3.80
N VAL A 82 -0.78 22.33 3.62
CA VAL A 82 -1.08 23.47 4.51
C VAL A 82 -2.56 23.86 4.43
N LEU A 83 -3.11 23.97 3.21
CA LEU A 83 -4.51 24.33 3.00
C LEU A 83 -5.46 23.27 3.59
N GLU A 84 -5.18 22.00 3.36
CA GLU A 84 -5.94 20.88 3.95
C GLU A 84 -5.90 20.89 5.48
N ARG A 85 -4.72 21.13 6.07
CA ARG A 85 -4.59 21.26 7.54
C ARG A 85 -5.38 22.43 8.11
N THR A 86 -5.36 23.55 7.42
CA THR A 86 -6.10 24.75 7.85
C THR A 86 -7.61 24.50 7.78
N HIS A 87 -8.07 23.86 6.71
CA HIS A 87 -9.48 23.48 6.56
C HIS A 87 -9.91 22.48 7.64
N ALA A 88 -9.11 21.45 7.89
CA ALA A 88 -9.38 20.48 8.96
C ALA A 88 -9.35 21.09 10.38
N ALA A 89 -8.66 22.21 10.58
CA ALA A 89 -8.63 22.90 11.88
C ALA A 89 -9.88 23.74 12.15
N THR A 90 -10.62 24.11 11.10
CA THR A 90 -11.78 25.02 11.20
C THR A 90 -13.14 24.32 11.19
N GLY A 91 -13.26 23.07 10.75
CA GLY A 91 -14.53 22.44 10.45
C GLY A 91 -14.68 20.95 10.82
N GLY A 92 -13.84 20.38 11.67
CA GLY A 92 -13.86 18.93 11.90
C GLY A 92 -13.12 18.15 10.79
N LEU A 93 -13.05 16.80 10.92
CA LEU A 93 -12.46 15.97 9.90
C LEU A 93 -13.54 15.58 8.88
N GLU A 94 -13.39 16.03 7.64
CA GLU A 94 -14.33 15.80 6.55
C GLU A 94 -13.67 15.06 5.38
N GLY A 95 -14.50 14.48 4.50
CA GLY A 95 -14.07 13.82 3.26
C GLY A 95 -13.65 12.37 3.46
N ALA A 96 -12.68 11.87 2.70
CA ALA A 96 -12.27 10.48 2.74
C ALA A 96 -10.83 10.29 3.21
N LEU A 97 -10.62 9.31 4.09
CA LEU A 97 -9.30 8.77 4.43
C LEU A 97 -9.11 7.45 3.66
N ARG A 98 -8.18 7.42 2.73
CA ARG A 98 -7.96 6.27 1.85
C ARG A 98 -6.96 5.30 2.46
N LEU A 99 -7.43 4.12 2.86
CA LEU A 99 -6.65 3.05 3.47
C LEU A 99 -6.41 1.92 2.46
N GLY A 100 -5.18 1.74 2.04
CA GLY A 100 -4.76 0.58 1.26
C GLY A 100 -4.51 -0.64 2.15
N LEU A 101 -4.85 -1.83 1.67
CA LEU A 101 -4.54 -3.11 2.31
C LEU A 101 -3.65 -3.93 1.37
N LEU A 102 -2.41 -4.17 1.74
CA LEU A 102 -1.55 -5.10 1.00
C LEU A 102 -1.91 -6.53 1.41
N ALA A 103 -2.92 -7.10 0.76
CA ALA A 103 -3.75 -8.22 1.17
C ALA A 103 -4.71 -7.87 2.34
N ALA A 104 -5.94 -8.40 2.27
CA ALA A 104 -7.01 -8.08 3.24
C ALA A 104 -6.63 -8.39 4.69
N ASN A 105 -5.87 -9.48 4.93
CA ASN A 105 -5.41 -9.87 6.27
C ASN A 105 -4.27 -8.99 6.84
N SER A 106 -3.78 -7.98 6.10
CA SER A 106 -2.75 -7.06 6.62
C SER A 106 -3.30 -6.06 7.64
N GLY A 107 -4.62 -5.84 7.67
CA GLY A 107 -5.28 -4.95 8.61
C GLY A 107 -5.31 -5.44 10.06
N GLY A 108 -5.08 -6.73 10.28
CA GLY A 108 -5.16 -7.38 11.59
C GLY A 108 -6.60 -7.51 12.12
N PRO A 109 -6.79 -8.17 13.27
CA PRO A 109 -8.11 -8.51 13.79
C PRO A 109 -8.92 -7.30 14.30
N HIS A 110 -8.29 -6.18 14.53
CA HIS A 110 -8.94 -5.00 15.10
C HIS A 110 -9.26 -3.90 14.07
N LEU A 111 -8.98 -4.12 12.77
CA LEU A 111 -9.15 -3.08 11.76
C LEU A 111 -10.58 -2.54 11.70
N THR A 112 -11.57 -3.42 11.68
CA THR A 112 -12.99 -3.01 11.66
C THR A 112 -13.33 -2.13 12.85
N ALA A 113 -12.92 -2.53 14.06
CA ALA A 113 -13.18 -1.73 15.26
C ALA A 113 -12.47 -0.35 15.23
N ILE A 114 -11.28 -0.29 14.60
CA ILE A 114 -10.53 0.97 14.42
C ILE A 114 -11.29 1.90 13.46
N VAL A 115 -11.73 1.36 12.33
CA VAL A 115 -12.49 2.12 11.31
C VAL A 115 -13.79 2.64 11.91
N GLU A 116 -14.59 1.76 12.55
CA GLU A 116 -15.83 2.15 13.21
C GLU A 116 -15.63 3.21 14.32
N ALA A 117 -14.55 3.10 15.10
CA ALA A 117 -14.24 4.09 16.12
C ALA A 117 -13.90 5.45 15.51
N PHE A 118 -13.21 5.45 14.36
CA PHE A 118 -12.88 6.68 13.62
C PHE A 118 -14.13 7.33 13.03
N GLU A 119 -14.96 6.58 12.31
CA GLU A 119 -16.15 7.10 11.65
C GLU A 119 -17.24 7.56 12.64
N ARG A 120 -17.41 6.84 13.77
CA ARG A 120 -18.30 7.32 14.87
C ARG A 120 -17.85 8.65 15.45
N ARG A 121 -16.55 8.91 15.53
CA ARG A 121 -16.00 10.16 16.08
C ARG A 121 -15.99 11.28 15.05
N HIS A 122 -15.90 10.94 13.79
CA HIS A 122 -15.81 11.84 12.65
C HIS A 122 -16.76 11.42 11.54
N PRO A 123 -18.09 11.61 11.74
CA PRO A 123 -19.12 11.11 10.81
C PRO A 123 -19.07 11.73 9.41
N GLU A 124 -18.41 12.88 9.28
CA GLU A 124 -18.17 13.54 7.98
C GLU A 124 -16.87 13.07 7.28
N CYS A 125 -16.18 12.06 7.85
CA CYS A 125 -14.94 11.52 7.28
C CYS A 125 -15.03 10.00 7.11
N GLU A 126 -15.26 9.56 5.88
CA GLU A 126 -15.34 8.15 5.50
C GLU A 126 -13.95 7.50 5.42
N VAL A 127 -13.82 6.22 5.81
CA VAL A 127 -12.61 5.43 5.56
C VAL A 127 -12.82 4.54 4.34
N VAL A 128 -12.24 4.94 3.21
CA VAL A 128 -12.30 4.17 1.96
C VAL A 128 -11.17 3.15 1.92
N MET A 129 -11.52 1.86 1.98
CA MET A 129 -10.56 0.75 1.94
C MET A 129 -10.38 0.22 0.52
N THR A 130 -9.13 0.01 0.11
CA THR A 130 -8.78 -0.52 -1.22
C THR A 130 -7.71 -1.58 -1.09
N GLU A 131 -7.89 -2.73 -1.74
CA GLU A 131 -6.84 -3.75 -1.83
C GLU A 131 -5.74 -3.32 -2.80
N ILE A 132 -4.48 -3.45 -2.37
CA ILE A 132 -3.31 -3.08 -3.15
C ILE A 132 -2.69 -4.34 -3.77
N PHE A 133 -2.41 -4.27 -5.07
CA PHE A 133 -1.82 -5.39 -5.80
C PHE A 133 -0.34 -5.59 -5.45
N PHE A 134 0.08 -6.84 -5.38
CA PHE A 134 1.47 -7.23 -5.12
C PHE A 134 2.44 -6.77 -6.21
N THR A 135 1.95 -6.39 -7.38
CA THR A 135 2.79 -5.89 -8.49
C THR A 135 3.32 -4.48 -8.27
N ASP A 136 2.66 -3.69 -7.40
CA ASP A 136 3.09 -2.33 -7.05
C ASP A 136 2.68 -2.02 -5.59
N PRO A 137 3.33 -2.64 -4.60
CA PRO A 137 2.88 -2.64 -3.21
C PRO A 137 2.98 -1.27 -2.51
N LEU A 138 3.92 -0.42 -2.91
CA LEU A 138 4.16 0.89 -2.29
C LEU A 138 3.85 2.07 -3.21
N GLY A 139 3.67 1.83 -4.50
CA GLY A 139 3.41 2.88 -5.50
C GLY A 139 2.19 3.73 -5.19
N PRO A 140 1.01 3.15 -4.92
CA PRO A 140 -0.20 3.92 -4.61
C PRO A 140 -0.02 4.84 -3.40
N LEU A 141 0.72 4.39 -2.35
CA LEU A 141 1.04 5.23 -1.20
C LEU A 141 1.97 6.39 -1.60
N ARG A 142 3.01 6.12 -2.39
CA ARG A 142 3.97 7.12 -2.86
C ARG A 142 3.35 8.16 -3.78
N ARG A 143 2.44 7.73 -4.66
CA ARG A 143 1.71 8.63 -5.57
C ARG A 143 0.56 9.38 -4.90
N GLY A 144 0.24 9.07 -3.61
CA GLY A 144 -0.85 9.71 -2.89
C GLY A 144 -2.25 9.26 -3.34
N GLU A 145 -2.36 8.13 -4.00
CA GLU A 145 -3.63 7.47 -4.33
C GLU A 145 -4.30 6.92 -3.07
N ILE A 146 -3.49 6.54 -2.08
CA ILE A 146 -3.90 6.20 -0.71
C ILE A 146 -3.13 7.05 0.30
N ASP A 147 -3.72 7.24 1.48
CA ASP A 147 -3.16 8.05 2.56
C ASP A 147 -2.40 7.19 3.58
N LEU A 148 -2.91 5.99 3.82
CA LEU A 148 -2.36 4.96 4.70
C LEU A 148 -2.28 3.62 3.96
N LEU A 149 -1.33 2.80 4.35
CA LEU A 149 -1.21 1.42 3.89
C LEU A 149 -1.07 0.50 5.11
N ALA A 150 -1.95 -0.49 5.24
CA ALA A 150 -1.74 -1.62 6.12
C ALA A 150 -0.97 -2.72 5.37
N ALA A 151 0.22 -3.08 5.86
CA ALA A 151 1.09 -4.05 5.21
C ALA A 151 1.84 -4.91 6.23
N ARG A 152 2.38 -6.03 5.76
CA ARG A 152 3.32 -6.85 6.52
C ARG A 152 4.66 -6.12 6.66
N LEU A 153 5.34 -6.34 7.78
CA LEU A 153 6.62 -5.76 8.13
C LEU A 153 7.71 -6.83 8.16
N PRO A 154 8.98 -6.49 7.97
CA PRO A 154 9.54 -5.14 7.93
C PRO A 154 9.36 -4.42 6.58
N ILE A 155 9.30 -3.11 6.62
CA ILE A 155 9.40 -2.20 5.47
C ILE A 155 10.29 -1.03 5.90
N GLU A 156 11.45 -0.87 5.28
CA GLU A 156 12.50 0.08 5.67
C GLU A 156 12.82 1.05 4.53
N HIS A 157 11.97 2.05 4.35
CA HIS A 157 12.17 3.09 3.34
C HIS A 157 12.20 4.47 3.98
N ALA A 158 13.20 5.29 3.62
CA ALA A 158 13.41 6.61 4.21
C ALA A 158 12.26 7.60 3.96
N ASP A 159 11.51 7.42 2.88
CA ASP A 159 10.34 8.22 2.49
C ASP A 159 9.05 7.83 3.24
N LEU A 160 9.06 6.70 3.96
CA LEU A 160 7.91 6.18 4.68
C LEU A 160 8.10 6.27 6.21
N VAL A 161 6.99 6.26 6.91
CA VAL A 161 6.90 6.10 8.37
C VAL A 161 6.18 4.80 8.65
N VAL A 162 6.78 3.96 9.48
CA VAL A 162 6.14 2.77 10.05
C VAL A 162 5.47 3.18 11.36
N GLY A 163 4.18 2.95 11.44
CA GLY A 163 3.33 3.34 12.57
C GLY A 163 3.01 2.20 13.54
N PRO A 164 1.81 2.20 14.11
CA PRO A 164 1.39 1.17 15.04
C PRO A 164 1.42 -0.23 14.39
N VAL A 165 1.88 -1.22 15.15
CA VAL A 165 1.75 -2.63 14.80
C VAL A 165 0.30 -3.06 15.02
N LEU A 166 -0.35 -3.54 13.97
CA LEU A 166 -1.76 -3.97 13.97
C LEU A 166 -1.93 -5.40 14.45
N ALA A 167 -1.01 -6.29 14.06
CA ALA A 167 -0.98 -7.70 14.46
C ALA A 167 0.46 -8.23 14.52
N THR A 168 0.64 -9.28 15.29
CA THR A 168 1.84 -10.12 15.34
C THR A 168 1.38 -11.57 15.33
N GLU A 169 1.75 -12.34 14.32
CA GLU A 169 1.26 -13.69 14.10
C GLU A 169 2.42 -14.67 13.90
N PRO A 170 2.32 -15.91 14.40
CA PRO A 170 3.31 -16.93 14.10
C PRO A 170 3.33 -17.25 12.61
N MET A 171 4.44 -17.80 12.14
CA MET A 171 4.53 -18.27 10.76
C MET A 171 3.93 -19.67 10.62
N VAL A 172 3.23 -19.90 9.51
CA VAL A 172 2.70 -21.20 9.11
C VAL A 172 3.06 -21.49 7.65
N LEU A 173 3.17 -22.76 7.31
CA LEU A 173 3.36 -23.24 5.94
C LEU A 173 2.01 -23.69 5.39
N ALA A 174 1.51 -23.01 4.37
CA ALA A 174 0.34 -23.46 3.63
C ALA A 174 0.74 -24.51 2.59
N VAL A 175 0.11 -25.67 2.65
CA VAL A 175 0.39 -26.85 1.78
C VAL A 175 -0.90 -27.45 1.26
N ALA A 176 -0.86 -28.22 0.17
CA ALA A 176 -1.99 -29.01 -0.28
C ALA A 176 -2.38 -30.05 0.80
N GLY A 177 -3.65 -30.38 0.90
CA GLY A 177 -4.15 -31.29 1.95
C GLY A 177 -3.59 -32.70 1.89
N ASP A 178 -3.13 -33.15 0.72
CA ASP A 178 -2.45 -34.44 0.47
C ASP A 178 -0.93 -34.36 0.49
N HIS A 179 -0.37 -33.19 0.83
CA HIS A 179 1.06 -32.96 0.88
C HIS A 179 1.71 -33.74 2.04
N SER A 180 2.94 -34.24 1.85
CA SER A 180 3.68 -34.99 2.87
C SER A 180 3.87 -34.27 4.22
N LEU A 181 3.84 -32.93 4.22
CA LEU A 181 3.93 -32.10 5.41
C LEU A 181 2.57 -31.80 6.06
N ALA A 182 1.44 -32.14 5.42
CA ALA A 182 0.10 -31.72 5.85
C ALA A 182 -0.33 -32.30 7.23
N GLU A 183 0.22 -33.44 7.62
CA GLU A 183 -0.09 -34.15 8.88
C GLU A 183 1.00 -33.96 9.95
N ARG A 184 1.97 -33.05 9.69
CA ARG A 184 3.01 -32.73 10.67
C ARG A 184 2.47 -31.74 11.71
N ASP A 185 2.88 -31.89 12.97
CA ASP A 185 2.56 -30.95 14.05
C ASP A 185 3.26 -29.60 13.83
N GLU A 186 4.48 -29.64 13.31
CA GLU A 186 5.28 -28.45 12.92
C GLU A 186 6.32 -28.80 11.84
N VAL A 187 6.84 -27.77 11.18
CA VAL A 187 7.93 -27.88 10.19
C VAL A 187 8.99 -26.83 10.46
N SER A 188 10.21 -27.08 9.97
CA SER A 188 11.29 -26.09 9.94
C SER A 188 11.32 -25.35 8.60
N ILE A 189 11.79 -24.10 8.58
CA ILE A 189 12.08 -23.38 7.32
C ILE A 189 13.11 -24.14 6.46
N GLU A 190 13.94 -24.99 7.07
CA GLU A 190 14.88 -25.83 6.33
C GLU A 190 14.16 -26.83 5.43
N GLU A 191 13.01 -27.37 5.85
CA GLU A 191 12.21 -28.30 5.06
C GLU A 191 11.53 -27.62 3.86
N VAL A 192 11.27 -26.29 3.96
CA VAL A 192 10.72 -25.50 2.85
C VAL A 192 11.64 -25.49 1.62
N ALA A 193 12.95 -25.63 1.83
CA ALA A 193 13.92 -25.68 0.72
C ALA A 193 13.76 -26.92 -0.19
N ASP A 194 13.04 -27.94 0.24
CA ASP A 194 12.77 -29.16 -0.55
C ASP A 194 11.63 -28.95 -1.56
N TYR A 195 10.89 -27.84 -1.46
CA TYR A 195 9.68 -27.60 -2.25
C TYR A 195 9.74 -26.26 -2.98
N PRO A 196 9.07 -26.13 -4.14
CA PRO A 196 8.98 -24.85 -4.82
C PRO A 196 8.08 -23.87 -4.05
N VAL A 197 8.49 -22.59 -4.03
CA VAL A 197 7.69 -21.47 -3.53
C VAL A 197 7.46 -20.46 -4.66
N ALA A 198 6.43 -19.65 -4.56
CA ALA A 198 6.18 -18.55 -5.50
C ALA A 198 6.29 -17.20 -4.77
N PRO A 199 7.30 -16.38 -5.07
CA PRO A 199 7.38 -15.05 -4.53
C PRO A 199 6.26 -14.18 -5.11
N ILE A 200 5.51 -13.50 -4.25
CA ILE A 200 4.37 -12.66 -4.64
C ILE A 200 4.78 -11.30 -5.16
N THR A 201 5.96 -10.81 -4.78
CA THR A 201 6.54 -9.54 -5.20
C THR A 201 8.07 -9.61 -5.11
N ASP A 202 8.78 -8.61 -5.61
CA ASP A 202 10.23 -8.43 -5.39
C ASP A 202 10.53 -7.35 -4.36
N GLU A 203 9.56 -6.51 -4.08
CA GLU A 203 9.70 -5.37 -3.16
C GLU A 203 8.50 -5.28 -2.21
N PRO A 204 8.71 -4.81 -0.99
CA PRO A 204 10.01 -4.49 -0.39
C PRO A 204 10.84 -5.76 -0.14
N LYS A 205 12.14 -5.68 -0.43
CA LYS A 205 13.04 -6.82 -0.35
C LYS A 205 13.13 -7.40 1.08
N GLU A 206 13.21 -6.53 2.08
CA GLU A 206 13.28 -6.89 3.48
C GLU A 206 12.05 -7.67 3.95
N LEU A 207 10.86 -7.36 3.43
CA LEU A 207 9.64 -8.12 3.69
C LEU A 207 9.72 -9.51 3.05
N ILE A 208 10.17 -9.58 1.80
CA ILE A 208 10.29 -10.86 1.10
C ILE A 208 11.30 -11.77 1.81
N ASP A 209 12.43 -11.23 2.24
CA ASP A 209 13.43 -11.99 2.95
C ASP A 209 12.96 -12.43 4.35
N ALA A 210 12.05 -11.68 5.00
CA ALA A 210 11.44 -12.08 6.27
C ALA A 210 10.39 -13.20 6.12
N VAL A 211 9.63 -13.22 5.02
CA VAL A 211 8.56 -14.22 4.80
C VAL A 211 9.08 -15.44 4.04
N MET A 212 9.94 -15.20 3.06
CA MET A 212 10.39 -16.21 2.10
C MET A 212 11.84 -15.93 1.70
N PRO A 213 12.81 -16.21 2.59
CA PRO A 213 14.22 -15.92 2.33
C PRO A 213 14.73 -16.66 1.08
N ARG A 214 15.78 -16.15 0.47
CA ARG A 214 16.42 -16.85 -0.68
C ARG A 214 17.18 -18.10 -0.26
N ARG A 215 17.67 -18.10 0.97
CA ARG A 215 18.35 -19.22 1.61
C ARG A 215 17.83 -19.40 3.02
N THR A 216 17.79 -20.64 3.44
CA THR A 216 17.51 -20.98 4.84
C THR A 216 18.69 -20.59 5.75
N PRO A 217 18.53 -20.57 7.08
CA PRO A 217 19.62 -20.36 8.02
C PRO A 217 20.81 -21.31 7.84
N ALA A 218 20.56 -22.57 7.46
CA ALA A 218 21.62 -23.54 7.13
C ALA A 218 22.24 -23.32 5.73
N GLY A 219 21.80 -22.30 4.99
CA GLY A 219 22.37 -21.94 3.68
C GLY A 219 21.76 -22.67 2.49
N ARG A 220 20.76 -23.52 2.69
CA ARG A 220 20.04 -24.23 1.61
C ARG A 220 19.28 -23.23 0.75
N GLN A 221 19.34 -23.37 -0.56
CA GLN A 221 18.63 -22.49 -1.49
C GLN A 221 17.14 -22.87 -1.56
N ILE A 222 16.25 -21.90 -1.34
CA ILE A 222 14.81 -22.08 -1.53
C ILE A 222 14.49 -21.90 -3.02
N HIS A 223 13.87 -22.92 -3.62
CA HIS A 223 13.53 -22.94 -5.04
C HIS A 223 12.31 -22.07 -5.34
N ARG A 224 12.50 -20.97 -6.08
CA ARG A 224 11.45 -20.02 -6.44
C ARG A 224 10.96 -20.24 -7.86
N LEU A 225 9.64 -20.35 -8.03
CA LEU A 225 9.07 -20.38 -9.37
C LEU A 225 9.27 -19.05 -10.10
N PRO A 226 9.54 -19.08 -11.43
CA PRO A 226 9.73 -17.86 -12.20
C PRO A 226 8.44 -17.05 -12.36
N ARG A 227 7.27 -17.72 -12.38
CA ARG A 227 5.96 -17.08 -12.46
C ARG A 227 5.54 -16.57 -11.09
N ARG A 228 5.12 -15.29 -11.04
CA ARG A 228 4.63 -14.63 -9.83
C ARG A 228 3.11 -14.54 -9.85
N PRO A 229 2.44 -15.03 -8.81
CA PRO A 229 1.04 -14.77 -8.61
C PRO A 229 0.83 -13.26 -8.34
N LYS A 230 -0.26 -12.70 -8.85
CA LYS A 230 -0.61 -11.28 -8.70
C LYS A 230 -1.55 -11.04 -7.51
N THR A 231 -2.27 -12.06 -7.12
CA THR A 231 -3.31 -11.99 -6.07
C THR A 231 -3.17 -13.16 -5.09
N PRO A 232 -3.69 -13.02 -3.86
CA PRO A 232 -3.76 -14.12 -2.90
C PRO A 232 -4.51 -15.35 -3.45
N HIS A 233 -5.56 -15.16 -4.26
CA HIS A 233 -6.31 -16.26 -4.87
C HIS A 233 -5.48 -17.07 -5.88
N GLU A 234 -4.57 -16.42 -6.62
CA GLU A 234 -3.63 -17.15 -7.47
C GLU A 234 -2.64 -17.97 -6.63
N VAL A 235 -2.23 -17.45 -5.45
CA VAL A 235 -1.38 -18.19 -4.51
C VAL A 235 -2.12 -19.42 -4.00
N THR A 236 -3.35 -19.28 -3.48
CA THR A 236 -4.12 -20.41 -2.94
C THR A 236 -4.41 -21.46 -4.02
N ALA A 237 -4.68 -21.05 -5.27
CA ALA A 237 -4.87 -21.97 -6.38
C ALA A 237 -3.60 -22.79 -6.71
N LEU A 238 -2.41 -22.24 -6.55
CA LEU A 238 -1.15 -22.96 -6.72
C LEU A 238 -0.89 -23.93 -5.57
N ILE A 239 -1.18 -23.51 -4.32
CA ILE A 239 -1.05 -24.37 -3.12
C ILE A 239 -2.00 -25.57 -3.23
N ALA A 240 -3.31 -25.33 -3.46
CA ALA A 240 -4.32 -26.39 -3.53
C ALA A 240 -4.02 -27.45 -4.61
N ARG A 241 -3.23 -27.10 -5.62
CA ARG A 241 -2.79 -28.00 -6.70
C ARG A 241 -1.43 -28.66 -6.42
N GLY A 242 -0.87 -28.49 -5.23
CA GLY A 242 0.45 -29.02 -4.86
C GLY A 242 1.62 -28.48 -5.71
N ARG A 243 1.46 -27.27 -6.32
CA ARG A 243 2.50 -26.71 -7.18
C ARG A 243 3.54 -25.91 -6.40
N ILE A 244 3.18 -25.44 -5.23
CA ILE A 244 4.04 -24.71 -4.29
C ILE A 244 3.64 -25.04 -2.85
N VAL A 245 4.58 -24.80 -1.93
CA VAL A 245 4.30 -24.52 -0.53
C VAL A 245 4.42 -23.02 -0.29
N HIS A 246 3.75 -22.47 0.73
CA HIS A 246 3.73 -21.02 0.92
C HIS A 246 3.85 -20.62 2.39
N PRO A 247 5.02 -20.12 2.84
CA PRO A 247 5.15 -19.52 4.16
C PRO A 247 4.23 -18.29 4.28
N THR A 248 3.40 -18.27 5.31
CA THR A 248 2.40 -17.23 5.55
C THR A 248 2.06 -17.14 7.04
N VAL A 249 0.90 -16.58 7.37
CA VAL A 249 0.39 -16.45 8.76
C VAL A 249 -1.02 -17.03 8.86
N PRO A 250 -1.51 -17.39 10.06
CA PRO A 250 -2.83 -18.00 10.25
C PRO A 250 -3.99 -17.21 9.67
N SER A 251 -3.97 -15.87 9.79
CA SER A 251 -5.02 -15.02 9.22
C SER A 251 -5.14 -15.12 7.69
N PHE A 252 -4.12 -15.61 6.98
CA PHE A 252 -4.25 -15.90 5.55
C PHE A 252 -5.34 -16.96 5.28
N ALA A 253 -5.47 -17.96 6.15
CA ALA A 253 -6.52 -18.98 6.06
C ALA A 253 -7.92 -18.39 6.26
N GLU A 254 -8.07 -17.42 7.15
CA GLU A 254 -9.36 -16.80 7.45
C GLU A 254 -9.92 -15.99 6.27
N TYR A 255 -9.04 -15.29 5.53
CA TYR A 255 -9.42 -14.43 4.42
C TYR A 255 -9.39 -15.11 3.05
N TYR A 256 -8.47 -16.06 2.85
CA TYR A 256 -8.20 -16.67 1.54
C TYR A 256 -8.20 -18.19 1.57
N GLY A 257 -8.63 -18.79 2.69
CA GLY A 257 -8.68 -20.23 2.85
C GLY A 257 -9.53 -20.91 1.79
N GLN A 258 -9.05 -22.04 1.28
CA GLN A 258 -9.76 -22.90 0.36
C GLN A 258 -9.81 -24.34 0.91
N PRO A 259 -10.87 -25.11 0.64
CA PRO A 259 -10.90 -26.54 0.94
C PRO A 259 -9.67 -27.25 0.35
N GLY A 260 -9.08 -28.15 1.13
CA GLY A 260 -7.91 -28.92 0.68
C GLY A 260 -6.57 -28.21 0.85
N ILE A 261 -6.50 -27.07 1.57
CA ILE A 261 -5.26 -26.46 2.05
C ILE A 261 -5.12 -26.71 3.55
N LYS A 262 -3.95 -27.12 3.99
CA LYS A 262 -3.53 -27.26 5.39
C LYS A 262 -2.51 -26.17 5.74
N TYR A 263 -2.50 -25.80 7.02
CA TYR A 263 -1.60 -24.76 7.54
C TYR A 263 -0.82 -25.35 8.71
N VAL A 264 0.46 -25.61 8.50
CA VAL A 264 1.35 -26.29 9.47
C VAL A 264 2.25 -25.24 10.12
N PRO A 265 2.37 -25.16 11.44
CA PRO A 265 3.28 -24.22 12.12
C PRO A 265 4.72 -24.33 11.62
N ILE A 266 5.41 -23.17 11.43
CA ILE A 266 6.85 -23.13 11.19
C ILE A 266 7.52 -22.74 12.51
N SER A 267 8.24 -23.67 13.13
CA SER A 267 8.72 -23.52 14.52
C SER A 267 9.94 -22.58 14.67
N ASP A 268 10.72 -22.39 13.62
CA ASP A 268 12.01 -21.69 13.64
C ASP A 268 12.03 -20.36 12.85
N MET A 269 10.84 -19.83 12.50
CA MET A 269 10.72 -18.49 11.95
C MET A 269 10.18 -17.50 12.99
N PRO A 270 10.70 -16.26 13.02
CA PRO A 270 10.14 -15.23 13.89
C PRO A 270 8.70 -14.88 13.49
N PRO A 271 7.84 -14.47 14.43
CA PRO A 271 6.49 -14.02 14.11
C PRO A 271 6.51 -12.82 13.15
N LEU A 272 5.58 -12.82 12.20
CA LEU A 272 5.42 -11.75 11.23
C LEU A 272 4.48 -10.68 11.79
N ARG A 273 4.90 -9.42 11.66
CA ARG A 273 4.08 -8.28 12.08
C ARG A 273 3.37 -7.66 10.89
N SER A 274 2.22 -7.04 11.13
CA SER A 274 1.61 -6.07 10.23
C SER A 274 1.49 -4.72 10.90
N GLY A 275 1.47 -3.65 10.13
CA GLY A 275 1.40 -2.28 10.66
C GLY A 275 0.92 -1.28 9.64
N LEU A 276 0.65 -0.06 10.12
CA LEU A 276 0.30 1.06 9.27
C LEU A 276 1.54 1.77 8.77
N LEU A 277 1.50 2.18 7.49
CA LEU A 277 2.55 2.98 6.85
C LEU A 277 1.93 4.22 6.23
N TRP A 278 2.70 5.32 6.18
CA TRP A 278 2.36 6.54 5.46
C TRP A 278 3.60 7.28 5.00
N ARG A 279 3.43 8.23 4.09
CA ARG A 279 4.54 9.06 3.60
C ARG A 279 5.05 9.96 4.72
N ARG A 280 6.36 10.04 4.90
CA ARG A 280 7.01 10.86 5.95
C ARG A 280 6.62 12.33 5.90
N ARG A 281 6.39 12.89 4.72
CA ARG A 281 6.02 14.28 4.52
C ARG A 281 4.51 14.57 4.63
N THR A 282 3.71 13.56 4.96
CA THR A 282 2.27 13.76 5.15
C THR A 282 1.97 14.43 6.48
N SER A 283 1.13 15.45 6.45
CA SER A 283 0.70 16.20 7.64
C SER A 283 -0.82 16.28 7.77
N ASP A 284 -1.54 15.34 7.16
CA ASP A 284 -2.99 15.22 7.17
C ASP A 284 -3.52 14.99 8.59
N ALA A 285 -4.52 15.78 9.00
CA ALA A 285 -5.13 15.67 10.33
C ALA A 285 -5.94 14.38 10.47
N ARG A 286 -6.62 13.92 9.40
CA ARG A 286 -7.38 12.66 9.35
C ARG A 286 -6.46 11.47 9.63
N LEU A 287 -5.30 11.44 8.96
CA LEU A 287 -4.28 10.41 9.17
C LEU A 287 -3.78 10.41 10.62
N ARG A 288 -3.42 11.58 11.17
CA ARG A 288 -2.93 11.66 12.56
C ARG A 288 -3.98 11.16 13.55
N GLU A 289 -5.23 11.53 13.35
CA GLU A 289 -6.33 11.12 14.21
C GLU A 289 -6.61 9.61 14.08
N PHE A 290 -6.61 9.06 12.86
CA PHE A 290 -6.76 7.63 12.64
C PHE A 290 -5.65 6.83 13.34
N VAL A 291 -4.40 7.27 13.22
CA VAL A 291 -3.25 6.65 13.89
C VAL A 291 -3.36 6.76 15.42
N ARG A 292 -3.87 7.88 15.95
CA ARG A 292 -4.11 8.05 17.38
C ARG A 292 -5.17 7.07 17.87
N LEU A 293 -6.31 7.01 17.22
CA LEU A 293 -7.41 6.08 17.54
C LEU A 293 -6.97 4.62 17.38
N THR A 294 -6.18 4.29 16.35
CA THR A 294 -5.58 2.97 16.21
C THR A 294 -4.82 2.56 17.47
N ARG A 295 -3.96 3.45 18.00
CA ARG A 295 -3.21 3.16 19.24
C ARG A 295 -4.14 2.96 20.45
N GLU A 296 -5.20 3.74 20.56
CA GLU A 296 -6.19 3.62 21.64
C GLU A 296 -6.93 2.28 21.60
N VAL A 297 -7.44 1.90 20.44
CA VAL A 297 -8.15 0.61 20.26
C VAL A 297 -7.22 -0.56 20.57
N LEU A 298 -6.00 -0.57 20.04
CA LEU A 298 -5.01 -1.62 20.28
C LEU A 298 -4.61 -1.70 21.76
N ALA A 299 -4.48 -0.57 22.45
CA ALA A 299 -4.17 -0.55 23.86
C ALA A 299 -5.35 -1.06 24.73
N ALA A 300 -6.59 -0.81 24.32
CA ALA A 300 -7.78 -1.33 24.99
C ALA A 300 -7.90 -2.86 24.84
N SER A 301 -7.66 -3.39 23.62
CA SER A 301 -7.71 -4.85 23.34
C SER A 301 -6.69 -5.61 24.16
N ARG A 302 -5.44 -5.15 24.20
CA ARG A 302 -4.39 -5.78 25.03
C ARG A 302 -4.75 -5.86 26.53
N ARG A 303 -5.45 -4.85 27.06
CA ARG A 303 -5.93 -4.88 28.47
C ARG A 303 -7.05 -5.89 28.70
N SER A 304 -7.86 -6.14 27.69
CA SER A 304 -8.93 -7.15 27.75
C SER A 304 -8.38 -8.57 27.72
N ASP A 305 -7.34 -8.82 26.90
CA ASP A 305 -6.71 -10.14 26.76
C ASP A 305 -5.92 -10.56 28.03
N VAL A 306 -5.33 -9.60 28.76
CA VAL A 306 -4.62 -9.87 30.03
C VAL A 306 -5.59 -10.20 31.18
N ARG A 307 -6.89 -9.88 31.03
CA ARG A 307 -7.91 -10.14 32.07
C ARG A 307 -8.68 -11.45 31.87
N ARG A 308 -8.44 -12.15 30.78
CA ARG A 308 -8.98 -13.50 30.48
C ARG A 308 -7.93 -14.57 30.74
#